data_aa0eb04171c8fa5712b8802d6f4a150c
#
_entry.id   aa0eb04171c8fa5712b8802d6f4a150c
#
_cell.length_a   1.000
_cell.length_b   1.000
_cell.length_c   1.000
_cell.angle_alpha   90.00
_cell.angle_beta   90.00
_cell.angle_gamma   90.00
#
_symmetry.space_group_name_H-M   'P 1'
#
loop_
_entity.id
_entity.type
_entity.pdbx_description
1 polymer ?
#
loop_
_entity_poly.entity_id
_entity_poly.type
_entity_poly.pdbx_seq_one_letter_code
_entity_poly.pdbx_strand_id
1 'polypeptide(L)'
;MAENYSAQNSITIKRLRSNDSLMLTFENNGIPLFQAVDEESGAVSPDWSIAANQPVRTPKVTSARGLAVSLSGHSWAYNGVALNFNGAESGGWKKDSTGKFSLNTSTGAIKIVGNLASKTNIAGDTLTYSCVASTAGVEYNLTGELPIAIQNMGASSYYLAILASTEQLTSKVTSCTLTTKLYAGANAITDYYIKWYKDTTAWADKNGQKSITVTRGDVDGTQLFIAEVYQSSGASQPIARAGVRIVDTADEFQIVCYITSSNKEVDTGQPVTVSAKIVNMTTGLTYTPTSASWTMDVMDKENWKSLKHSTTNS
;
A
#
# COMPACT_ATOMS: atom_id res chain seq x y z
N MET A 1 -32.20 64.88 1.13
CA MET A 1 -31.50 63.91 2.01
C MET A 1 -31.01 62.77 1.12
N ALA A 2 -29.70 62.61 0.97
CA ALA A 2 -29.13 61.50 0.20
C ALA A 2 -29.06 60.27 1.10
N GLU A 3 -29.74 59.21 0.72
CA GLU A 3 -29.64 57.93 1.39
C GLU A 3 -28.32 57.28 1.02
N ASN A 4 -27.45 57.05 2.02
CA ASN A 4 -26.23 56.29 1.87
C ASN A 4 -26.57 54.78 1.93
N TYR A 5 -26.52 54.10 0.80
CA TYR A 5 -26.53 52.68 0.73
C TYR A 5 -25.12 52.13 0.85
N SER A 6 -24.80 51.43 1.94
CA SER A 6 -23.56 50.67 2.07
C SER A 6 -23.86 49.19 1.76
N ALA A 7 -23.34 48.69 0.67
CA ALA A 7 -23.36 47.25 0.36
C ALA A 7 -22.09 46.62 0.94
N GLN A 8 -22.23 45.67 1.89
CA GLN A 8 -21.15 44.85 2.36
C GLN A 8 -21.20 43.51 1.61
N ASN A 9 -20.20 43.23 0.77
CA ASN A 9 -20.00 41.92 0.15
C ASN A 9 -18.99 41.15 0.98
N SER A 10 -19.37 39.99 1.48
CA SER A 10 -18.46 39.01 2.10
C SER A 10 -18.22 37.86 1.15
N ILE A 11 -16.99 37.68 0.71
CA ILE A 11 -16.58 36.48 -0.05
C ILE A 11 -16.11 35.47 0.95
N THR A 12 -16.85 34.36 1.08
CA THR A 12 -16.39 33.20 1.85
C THR A 12 -15.60 32.29 0.90
N ILE A 13 -14.27 32.33 0.95
CA ILE A 13 -13.42 31.33 0.27
C ILE A 13 -13.43 30.08 1.13
N LYS A 14 -14.28 29.10 0.81
CA LYS A 14 -14.18 27.75 1.35
C LYS A 14 -13.08 27.02 0.59
N ARG A 15 -11.92 26.83 1.24
CA ARG A 15 -10.94 25.86 0.79
C ARG A 15 -11.54 24.47 1.03
N LEU A 16 -12.11 23.87 0.00
CA LEU A 16 -12.40 22.44 0.01
C LEU A 16 -11.06 21.71 0.05
N ARG A 17 -10.66 21.27 1.23
CA ARG A 17 -9.61 20.26 1.35
C ARG A 17 -10.21 18.99 0.78
N SER A 18 -9.88 18.67 -0.46
CA SER A 18 -10.08 17.31 -0.92
C SER A 18 -9.14 16.45 -0.08
N ASN A 19 -9.70 15.62 0.79
CA ASN A 19 -8.94 14.66 1.57
C ASN A 19 -8.17 13.78 0.59
N ASP A 20 -6.85 13.75 0.75
CA ASP A 20 -6.02 12.79 0.05
C ASP A 20 -6.10 11.46 0.81
N SER A 21 -6.14 10.37 0.09
CA SER A 21 -6.04 9.04 0.67
C SER A 21 -4.57 8.62 0.64
N LEU A 22 -3.99 8.41 1.82
CA LEU A 22 -2.63 7.92 1.95
C LEU A 22 -2.64 6.43 2.24
N MET A 23 -1.78 5.70 1.55
CA MET A 23 -1.57 4.27 1.77
C MET A 23 -0.15 4.03 2.26
N LEU A 24 -0.02 3.37 3.42
CA LEU A 24 1.24 2.89 3.97
C LEU A 24 1.46 1.45 3.55
N THR A 25 2.62 1.18 2.97
CA THR A 25 3.12 -0.16 2.60
C THR A 25 4.55 -0.32 3.08
N PHE A 26 5.08 -1.55 2.99
CA PHE A 26 6.44 -1.85 3.41
C PHE A 26 7.20 -2.56 2.29
N GLU A 27 8.20 -1.89 1.74
CA GLU A 27 9.13 -2.55 0.83
C GLU A 27 10.02 -3.53 1.60
N ASN A 28 10.35 -4.65 0.97
CA ASN A 28 11.15 -5.70 1.58
C ASN A 28 12.40 -6.01 0.75
N ASN A 29 13.41 -6.62 1.40
CA ASN A 29 14.66 -7.05 0.76
C ASN A 29 14.64 -8.49 0.25
N GLY A 30 13.46 -9.08 0.02
CA GLY A 30 13.32 -10.46 -0.44
C GLY A 30 13.50 -11.52 0.66
N ILE A 31 13.61 -11.11 1.94
CA ILE A 31 13.71 -12.00 3.09
C ILE A 31 12.38 -11.96 3.85
N PRO A 32 11.68 -13.10 4.05
CA PRO A 32 10.42 -13.14 4.76
C PRO A 32 10.60 -12.86 6.26
N LEU A 33 9.56 -12.37 6.91
CA LEU A 33 9.47 -12.28 8.37
C LEU A 33 9.04 -13.64 8.94
N PHE A 34 9.98 -14.58 8.90
CA PHE A 34 9.75 -15.97 9.30
C PHE A 34 11.00 -16.54 9.97
N GLN A 35 10.82 -17.21 11.10
CA GLN A 35 11.84 -18.05 11.74
C GLN A 35 11.24 -19.38 12.19
N ALA A 36 12.05 -20.42 12.16
CA ALA A 36 11.75 -21.68 12.81
C ALA A 36 12.72 -21.88 14.01
N VAL A 37 12.23 -22.48 15.08
CA VAL A 37 13.01 -22.76 16.28
C VAL A 37 12.89 -24.23 16.67
N ASP A 38 13.97 -24.83 17.05
CA ASP A 38 14.00 -26.14 17.69
C ASP A 38 13.80 -25.97 19.20
N GLU A 39 12.71 -26.48 19.71
CA GLU A 39 12.35 -26.31 21.14
C GLU A 39 13.29 -27.04 22.09
N GLU A 40 13.97 -28.11 21.63
CA GLU A 40 14.90 -28.88 22.46
C GLU A 40 16.27 -28.23 22.51
N SER A 41 16.87 -27.91 21.37
CA SER A 41 18.19 -27.30 21.28
C SER A 41 18.19 -25.78 21.43
N GLY A 42 17.09 -25.12 21.00
CA GLY A 42 16.99 -23.67 20.85
C GLY A 42 17.63 -23.14 19.59
N ALA A 43 18.02 -24.01 18.65
CA ALA A 43 18.52 -23.60 17.35
C ALA A 43 17.43 -22.84 16.55
N VAL A 44 17.82 -21.79 15.82
CA VAL A 44 16.91 -20.94 15.05
C VAL A 44 17.33 -20.89 13.60
N SER A 45 16.38 -20.98 12.67
CA SER A 45 16.62 -20.87 11.24
C SER A 45 15.46 -20.15 10.53
N PRO A 46 15.74 -19.23 9.57
CA PRO A 46 17.05 -18.69 9.28
C PRO A 46 17.61 -17.89 10.47
N ASP A 47 18.93 -17.94 10.66
CA ASP A 47 19.60 -17.16 11.71
C ASP A 47 19.75 -15.71 11.27
N TRP A 48 18.99 -14.81 11.89
CA TRP A 48 19.00 -13.38 11.58
C TRP A 48 20.19 -12.62 12.19
N SER A 49 21.02 -13.26 12.99
CA SER A 49 22.31 -12.69 13.40
C SER A 49 23.29 -12.62 12.22
N ILE A 50 23.09 -13.45 11.20
CA ILE A 50 23.87 -13.48 9.97
C ILE A 50 23.34 -12.41 8.99
N ALA A 51 24.21 -11.50 8.56
CA ALA A 51 23.83 -10.33 7.74
C ALA A 51 23.03 -10.67 6.47
N ALA A 52 23.36 -11.79 5.80
CA ALA A 52 22.66 -12.25 4.61
C ALA A 52 21.20 -12.67 4.85
N ASN A 53 20.84 -12.98 6.10
CA ASN A 53 19.51 -13.45 6.48
C ASN A 53 18.63 -12.37 7.12
N GLN A 54 19.15 -11.15 7.28
CA GLN A 54 18.48 -10.08 8.01
C GLN A 54 17.33 -9.48 7.19
N PRO A 55 16.07 -9.58 7.65
CA PRO A 55 14.96 -8.94 6.97
C PRO A 55 15.01 -7.43 7.18
N VAL A 56 14.70 -6.70 6.11
CA VAL A 56 14.54 -5.23 6.12
C VAL A 56 13.13 -4.91 5.66
N ARG A 57 12.51 -3.95 6.34
CA ARG A 57 11.22 -3.37 5.95
C ARG A 57 11.35 -1.86 5.91
N THR A 58 11.10 -1.29 4.73
CA THR A 58 11.17 0.16 4.51
C THR A 58 9.75 0.68 4.33
N PRO A 59 9.26 1.56 5.23
CA PRO A 59 7.94 2.14 5.07
C PRO A 59 7.90 3.02 3.82
N LYS A 60 6.81 2.92 3.09
CA LYS A 60 6.52 3.71 1.92
C LYS A 60 5.09 4.21 2.00
N VAL A 61 4.91 5.50 1.85
CA VAL A 61 3.58 6.11 1.81
C VAL A 61 3.35 6.72 0.45
N THR A 62 2.23 6.42 -0.12
CA THR A 62 1.81 6.97 -1.40
C THR A 62 0.48 7.70 -1.25
N SER A 63 0.34 8.76 -2.03
CA SER A 63 -0.86 9.56 -2.15
C SER A 63 -1.69 9.05 -3.32
N ALA A 64 -2.99 8.83 -3.13
CA ALA A 64 -3.90 8.49 -4.21
C ALA A 64 -3.92 9.55 -5.33
N ARG A 65 -3.58 10.79 -4.99
CA ARG A 65 -3.49 11.92 -5.92
C ARG A 65 -2.11 12.07 -6.55
N GLY A 66 -1.15 11.17 -6.27
CA GLY A 66 0.21 11.24 -6.77
C GLY A 66 1.04 12.41 -6.21
N LEU A 67 0.62 13.00 -5.08
CA LEU A 67 1.34 14.09 -4.44
C LEU A 67 2.60 13.55 -3.75
N ALA A 68 3.63 14.38 -3.66
CA ALA A 68 4.81 14.05 -2.86
C ALA A 68 4.44 13.94 -1.38
N VAL A 69 4.90 12.86 -0.74
CA VAL A 69 4.71 12.61 0.69
C VAL A 69 6.08 12.56 1.35
N SER A 70 6.25 13.31 2.43
CA SER A 70 7.42 13.22 3.30
C SER A 70 7.04 12.50 4.59
N LEU A 71 7.94 11.68 5.13
CA LEU A 71 7.75 10.95 6.37
C LEU A 71 8.68 11.50 7.45
N SER A 72 8.16 11.58 8.68
CA SER A 72 8.91 11.99 9.86
C SER A 72 8.36 11.27 11.10
N GLY A 73 9.05 11.42 12.24
CA GLY A 73 8.59 10.83 13.51
C GLY A 73 8.52 9.31 13.48
N HIS A 74 9.44 8.66 12.77
CA HIS A 74 9.50 7.20 12.68
C HIS A 74 9.62 6.55 14.03
N SER A 75 8.70 5.67 14.38
CA SER A 75 8.75 4.84 15.57
C SER A 75 8.32 3.41 15.27
N TRP A 76 8.92 2.47 16.00
CA TRP A 76 8.63 1.06 15.92
C TRP A 76 8.34 0.49 17.30
N ALA A 77 7.43 -0.46 17.37
CA ALA A 77 7.16 -1.27 18.54
C ALA A 77 7.24 -2.77 18.19
N TYR A 78 7.67 -3.58 19.12
CA TYR A 78 7.70 -5.02 19.02
C TYR A 78 6.78 -5.62 20.10
N ASN A 79 5.79 -6.38 19.68
CA ASN A 79 4.73 -6.92 20.55
C ASN A 79 4.11 -5.84 21.48
N GLY A 80 3.85 -4.65 20.93
CA GLY A 80 3.29 -3.52 21.66
C GLY A 80 4.27 -2.72 22.52
N VAL A 81 5.54 -3.15 22.63
CA VAL A 81 6.59 -2.44 23.37
C VAL A 81 7.42 -1.58 22.44
N ALA A 82 7.48 -0.27 22.73
CA ALA A 82 8.25 0.68 21.93
C ALA A 82 9.74 0.33 21.89
N LEU A 83 10.34 0.34 20.70
CA LEU A 83 11.76 0.13 20.50
C LEU A 83 12.53 1.45 20.66
N ASN A 84 13.54 1.46 21.52
CA ASN A 84 14.39 2.63 21.78
C ASN A 84 15.71 2.50 21.03
N PHE A 85 15.87 3.26 19.95
CA PHE A 85 17.07 3.26 19.12
C PHE A 85 18.09 4.29 19.61
N ASN A 86 18.76 3.98 20.71
CA ASN A 86 19.74 4.83 21.38
C ASN A 86 21.20 4.41 21.17
N GLY A 87 21.44 3.32 20.43
CA GLY A 87 22.78 2.86 20.08
C GLY A 87 23.52 3.85 19.16
N ALA A 88 24.85 3.72 19.10
CA ALA A 88 25.66 4.51 18.19
C ALA A 88 25.24 4.22 16.74
N GLU A 89 25.22 5.28 15.92
CA GLU A 89 24.92 5.16 14.49
C GLU A 89 26.11 4.58 13.73
N SER A 90 25.84 3.59 12.90
CA SER A 90 26.83 3.02 11.99
C SER A 90 26.18 2.75 10.64
N GLY A 91 26.72 3.38 9.58
CA GLY A 91 26.22 3.23 8.22
C GLY A 91 24.75 3.68 8.04
N GLY A 92 24.30 4.67 8.78
CA GLY A 92 22.92 5.17 8.77
C GLY A 92 21.94 4.36 9.62
N TRP A 93 22.43 3.38 10.41
CA TRP A 93 21.62 2.51 11.25
C TRP A 93 21.93 2.68 12.72
N LYS A 94 20.89 2.83 13.54
CA LYS A 94 20.98 2.84 15.00
C LYS A 94 20.38 1.58 15.57
N LYS A 95 21.11 0.89 16.44
CA LYS A 95 20.59 -0.28 17.16
C LYS A 95 19.66 0.13 18.29
N ASP A 96 18.67 -0.70 18.55
CA ASP A 96 17.83 -0.59 19.73
C ASP A 96 18.55 -1.06 21.00
N SER A 97 17.95 -0.83 22.16
CA SER A 97 18.51 -1.22 23.46
C SER A 97 18.66 -2.75 23.63
N THR A 98 17.91 -3.56 22.90
CA THR A 98 18.02 -5.03 22.94
C THR A 98 19.10 -5.57 22.01
N GLY A 99 19.56 -4.75 21.05
CA GLY A 99 20.51 -5.13 20.02
C GLY A 99 19.95 -6.03 18.91
N LYS A 100 18.63 -6.30 18.94
CA LYS A 100 17.95 -7.17 17.96
C LYS A 100 17.40 -6.42 16.76
N PHE A 101 17.22 -5.11 16.86
CA PHE A 101 16.68 -4.27 15.80
C PHE A 101 17.62 -3.11 15.47
N SER A 102 17.55 -2.65 14.25
CA SER A 102 18.25 -1.44 13.81
C SER A 102 17.31 -0.57 12.98
N LEU A 103 17.31 0.73 13.25
CA LEU A 103 16.52 1.73 12.54
C LEU A 103 17.40 2.57 11.63
N ASN A 104 17.01 2.72 10.39
CA ASN A 104 17.52 3.79 9.55
C ASN A 104 16.70 5.05 9.81
N THR A 105 17.30 6.04 10.45
CA THR A 105 16.62 7.26 10.90
C THR A 105 16.16 8.16 9.76
N SER A 106 16.78 8.05 8.58
CA SER A 106 16.44 8.85 7.41
C SER A 106 15.24 8.30 6.63
N THR A 107 15.09 6.98 6.59
CA THR A 107 14.06 6.31 5.79
C THR A 107 12.95 5.69 6.65
N GLY A 108 13.15 5.60 7.97
CA GLY A 108 12.28 4.86 8.87
C GLY A 108 12.38 3.34 8.73
N ALA A 109 13.28 2.82 7.90
CA ALA A 109 13.44 1.39 7.67
C ALA A 109 13.90 0.67 8.95
N ILE A 110 13.29 -0.49 9.24
CA ILE A 110 13.74 -1.39 10.30
C ILE A 110 14.47 -2.58 9.68
N LYS A 111 15.55 -2.98 10.32
CA LYS A 111 16.30 -4.21 10.07
C LYS A 111 16.31 -5.06 11.33
N ILE A 112 15.97 -6.33 11.21
CA ILE A 112 16.07 -7.28 12.33
C ILE A 112 17.45 -7.94 12.23
N VAL A 113 18.27 -7.74 13.26
CA VAL A 113 19.69 -8.15 13.29
C VAL A 113 19.98 -9.21 14.35
N GLY A 114 18.96 -9.75 14.99
CA GLY A 114 19.05 -10.83 15.97
C GLY A 114 17.83 -11.73 15.93
N ASN A 115 17.99 -12.97 16.38
CA ASN A 115 16.93 -13.94 16.43
C ASN A 115 15.83 -13.53 17.41
N LEU A 116 14.59 -13.60 16.99
CA LEU A 116 13.40 -13.35 17.80
C LEU A 116 12.84 -14.66 18.33
N ALA A 117 12.79 -15.71 17.48
CA ALA A 117 12.41 -17.04 17.91
C ALA A 117 13.38 -17.59 18.96
N SER A 118 12.89 -18.31 19.94
CA SER A 118 13.65 -18.96 21.01
C SER A 118 12.80 -20.06 21.64
N LYS A 119 13.38 -20.88 22.54
CA LYS A 119 12.62 -21.90 23.30
C LYS A 119 11.40 -21.33 24.04
N THR A 120 11.44 -20.06 24.41
CA THR A 120 10.36 -19.37 25.14
C THR A 120 9.51 -18.47 24.24
N ASN A 121 9.92 -18.27 22.97
CA ASN A 121 9.17 -17.54 21.97
C ASN A 121 9.00 -18.42 20.72
N ILE A 122 7.95 -19.21 20.75
CA ILE A 122 7.54 -20.18 19.72
C ILE A 122 6.27 -19.75 18.98
N ALA A 123 5.66 -18.65 19.42
CA ALA A 123 4.49 -18.05 18.80
C ALA A 123 4.90 -16.90 17.87
N GLY A 124 4.00 -16.52 16.96
CA GLY A 124 4.22 -15.36 16.09
C GLY A 124 4.31 -14.05 16.87
N ASP A 125 5.08 -13.12 16.33
CA ASP A 125 5.28 -11.78 16.86
C ASP A 125 4.67 -10.72 15.93
N THR A 126 4.65 -9.48 16.40
CA THR A 126 4.15 -8.33 15.62
C THR A 126 5.13 -7.15 15.74
N LEU A 127 5.45 -6.54 14.60
CA LEU A 127 6.06 -5.22 14.55
C LEU A 127 4.99 -4.20 14.19
N THR A 128 4.92 -3.12 14.95
CA THR A 128 4.05 -1.97 14.68
C THR A 128 4.91 -0.77 14.32
N TYR A 129 4.61 -0.13 13.22
CA TYR A 129 5.24 1.09 12.77
C TYR A 129 4.28 2.27 12.90
N SER A 130 4.79 3.44 13.29
CA SER A 130 4.05 4.70 13.29
C SER A 130 4.91 5.83 12.76
N CYS A 131 4.29 6.75 12.04
CA CYS A 131 4.95 7.94 11.52
C CYS A 131 3.96 9.09 11.31
N VAL A 132 4.51 10.28 11.07
CA VAL A 132 3.78 11.43 10.54
C VAL A 132 4.09 11.55 9.06
N ALA A 133 3.06 11.46 8.23
CA ALA A 133 3.14 11.70 6.80
C ALA A 133 2.65 13.11 6.48
N SER A 134 3.46 13.92 5.78
CA SER A 134 3.09 15.26 5.37
C SER A 134 2.99 15.36 3.86
N THR A 135 1.85 15.87 3.37
CA THR A 135 1.60 16.13 1.95
C THR A 135 0.77 17.39 1.79
N ALA A 136 1.13 18.24 0.83
CA ALA A 136 0.46 19.52 0.57
C ALA A 136 0.19 20.37 1.82
N GLY A 137 1.09 20.34 2.81
CA GLY A 137 0.99 21.09 4.06
C GLY A 137 -0.03 20.52 5.06
N VAL A 138 -0.45 19.26 4.90
CA VAL A 138 -1.32 18.54 5.84
C VAL A 138 -0.56 17.35 6.40
N GLU A 139 -0.68 17.15 7.71
CA GLU A 139 -0.06 16.04 8.42
C GLU A 139 -1.09 14.95 8.75
N TYR A 140 -0.66 13.70 8.63
CA TYR A 140 -1.45 12.50 8.90
C TYR A 140 -0.63 11.56 9.78
N ASN A 141 -1.20 11.09 10.87
CA ASN A 141 -0.61 10.02 11.66
C ASN A 141 -0.97 8.68 11.02
N LEU A 142 0.05 7.92 10.63
CA LEU A 142 -0.12 6.61 10.01
C LEU A 142 0.46 5.53 10.91
N THR A 143 -0.22 4.39 10.93
CA THR A 143 0.23 3.19 11.65
C THR A 143 0.06 1.97 10.74
N GLY A 144 1.02 1.05 10.79
CA GLY A 144 0.98 -0.22 10.07
C GLY A 144 1.56 -1.35 10.89
N GLU A 145 1.10 -2.57 10.65
CA GLU A 145 1.53 -3.76 11.37
C GLU A 145 2.14 -4.79 10.42
N LEU A 146 3.16 -5.49 10.89
CA LEU A 146 3.87 -6.54 10.19
C LEU A 146 3.92 -7.78 11.08
N PRO A 147 3.21 -8.86 10.74
CA PRO A 147 3.32 -10.11 11.46
C PRO A 147 4.66 -10.80 11.18
N ILE A 148 5.23 -11.39 12.21
CA ILE A 148 6.41 -12.24 12.13
C ILE A 148 5.97 -13.67 12.44
N ALA A 149 6.12 -14.59 11.49
CA ALA A 149 5.77 -15.98 11.68
C ALA A 149 6.90 -16.72 12.40
N ILE A 150 6.56 -17.46 13.45
CA ILE A 150 7.48 -18.36 14.14
C ILE A 150 6.87 -19.76 14.13
N GLN A 151 7.68 -20.77 13.82
CA GLN A 151 7.27 -22.16 13.81
C GLN A 151 8.27 -23.05 14.55
N ASN A 152 7.81 -24.20 15.05
CA ASN A 152 8.70 -25.25 15.53
C ASN A 152 9.42 -25.91 14.34
N MET A 153 10.75 -26.14 14.44
CA MET A 153 11.53 -26.81 13.40
C MET A 153 11.08 -28.23 13.11
N GLY A 154 10.58 -28.94 14.13
CA GLY A 154 10.06 -30.31 14.01
C GLY A 154 8.63 -30.37 13.45
N ALA A 155 7.97 -29.24 13.18
CA ALA A 155 6.63 -29.23 12.65
C ALA A 155 6.61 -29.76 11.22
N SER A 156 5.70 -30.70 10.94
CA SER A 156 5.38 -31.17 9.59
C SER A 156 4.58 -30.15 8.78
N SER A 157 4.39 -28.95 9.31
CA SER A 157 3.64 -27.87 8.69
C SER A 157 4.51 -27.07 7.72
N TYR A 158 3.92 -26.73 6.59
CA TYR A 158 4.55 -25.86 5.62
C TYR A 158 4.17 -24.38 5.85
N TYR A 159 5.14 -23.49 5.67
CA TYR A 159 4.92 -22.05 5.64
C TYR A 159 5.21 -21.50 4.25
N LEU A 160 4.21 -20.83 3.65
CA LEU A 160 4.33 -20.16 2.35
C LEU A 160 4.33 -18.65 2.55
N ALA A 161 5.37 -17.98 2.09
CA ALA A 161 5.42 -16.53 1.97
C ALA A 161 5.23 -16.10 0.52
N ILE A 162 4.44 -15.05 0.29
CA ILE A 162 4.44 -14.28 -0.96
C ILE A 162 5.09 -12.94 -0.68
N LEU A 163 6.17 -12.64 -1.39
CA LEU A 163 6.91 -11.39 -1.29
C LEU A 163 6.57 -10.54 -2.52
N ALA A 164 5.92 -9.42 -2.30
CA ALA A 164 5.65 -8.45 -3.35
C ALA A 164 6.80 -7.44 -3.42
N SER A 165 7.27 -7.09 -4.62
CA SER A 165 8.25 -6.01 -4.80
C SER A 165 7.65 -4.64 -4.44
N THR A 166 6.33 -4.51 -4.59
CA THR A 166 5.50 -3.42 -4.07
C THR A 166 4.09 -3.94 -3.90
N GLU A 167 3.35 -3.44 -2.93
CA GLU A 167 1.92 -3.76 -2.75
C GLU A 167 1.00 -2.72 -3.40
N GLN A 168 1.60 -1.66 -3.98
CA GLN A 168 0.86 -0.60 -4.60
C GLN A 168 1.37 -0.30 -6.00
N LEU A 169 0.44 -0.30 -6.96
CA LEU A 169 0.64 0.19 -8.32
C LEU A 169 0.18 1.65 -8.41
N THR A 170 0.92 2.43 -9.17
CA THR A 170 0.67 3.85 -9.39
C THR A 170 0.89 4.18 -10.86
N SER A 171 0.65 5.43 -11.26
CA SER A 171 1.00 5.89 -12.61
C SER A 171 2.49 5.75 -12.96
N LYS A 172 3.37 5.69 -11.92
CA LYS A 172 4.83 5.54 -12.09
C LYS A 172 5.32 4.12 -11.87
N VAL A 173 4.63 3.34 -11.03
CA VAL A 173 4.94 1.94 -10.73
C VAL A 173 3.82 1.09 -11.33
N THR A 174 3.99 0.67 -12.57
CA THR A 174 2.95 0.02 -13.37
C THR A 174 2.88 -1.49 -13.22
N SER A 175 3.84 -2.09 -12.51
CA SER A 175 3.88 -3.53 -12.25
C SER A 175 4.56 -3.85 -10.93
N CYS A 176 4.24 -5.01 -10.37
CA CYS A 176 4.97 -5.61 -9.25
C CYS A 176 5.31 -7.07 -9.56
N THR A 177 6.35 -7.57 -8.89
CA THR A 177 6.72 -8.99 -8.93
C THR A 177 6.29 -9.64 -7.63
N LEU A 178 5.53 -10.74 -7.73
CA LEU A 178 5.17 -11.60 -6.62
C LEU A 178 6.08 -12.83 -6.64
N THR A 179 6.86 -13.05 -5.58
CA THR A 179 7.76 -14.20 -5.46
C THR A 179 7.36 -15.03 -4.26
N THR A 180 7.23 -16.33 -4.46
CA THR A 180 6.90 -17.27 -3.38
C THR A 180 8.14 -17.91 -2.76
N LYS A 181 8.08 -18.14 -1.45
CA LYS A 181 9.08 -18.92 -0.71
C LYS A 181 8.36 -19.90 0.20
N LEU A 182 8.72 -21.17 0.08
CA LEU A 182 8.14 -22.26 0.87
C LEU A 182 9.17 -22.79 1.87
N TYR A 183 8.71 -23.03 3.08
CA TYR A 183 9.50 -23.64 4.15
C TYR A 183 8.77 -24.85 4.73
N ALA A 184 9.53 -25.88 5.09
CA ALA A 184 9.07 -26.99 5.93
C ALA A 184 9.92 -26.99 7.20
N GLY A 185 9.32 -26.57 8.31
CA GLY A 185 10.09 -26.22 9.49
C GLY A 185 11.19 -25.21 9.16
N ALA A 186 12.45 -25.54 9.43
CA ALA A 186 13.60 -24.66 9.14
C ALA A 186 14.10 -24.69 7.70
N ASN A 187 13.65 -25.65 6.90
CA ASN A 187 14.22 -25.91 5.59
C ASN A 187 13.46 -25.17 4.48
N ALA A 188 14.19 -24.37 3.69
CA ALA A 188 13.64 -23.80 2.48
C ALA A 188 13.44 -24.92 1.43
N ILE A 189 12.22 -25.01 0.91
CA ILE A 189 11.85 -25.97 -0.12
C ILE A 189 11.89 -25.24 -1.46
N THR A 190 12.66 -25.78 -2.38
CA THR A 190 12.81 -25.21 -3.72
C THR A 190 12.07 -25.99 -4.82
N ASP A 191 11.69 -27.23 -4.54
CA ASP A 191 10.95 -28.07 -5.48
C ASP A 191 9.49 -28.21 -5.03
N TYR A 192 8.60 -27.50 -5.72
CA TYR A 192 7.16 -27.51 -5.50
C TYR A 192 6.44 -26.96 -6.74
N TYR A 193 5.19 -27.38 -6.91
CA TYR A 193 4.29 -26.83 -7.93
C TYR A 193 3.36 -25.80 -7.33
N ILE A 194 3.03 -24.74 -8.07
CA ILE A 194 2.21 -23.64 -7.60
C ILE A 194 1.03 -23.39 -8.53
N LYS A 195 -0.13 -23.06 -7.95
CA LYS A 195 -1.29 -22.53 -8.67
C LYS A 195 -1.62 -21.15 -8.15
N TRP A 196 -1.87 -20.23 -9.06
CA TRP A 196 -2.24 -18.85 -8.75
C TRP A 196 -3.71 -18.59 -8.97
N TYR A 197 -4.25 -17.71 -8.15
CA TYR A 197 -5.63 -17.24 -8.21
C TYR A 197 -5.70 -15.72 -8.07
N LYS A 198 -6.67 -15.11 -8.76
CA LYS A 198 -7.16 -13.75 -8.51
C LYS A 198 -8.46 -13.89 -7.71
N ASP A 199 -8.47 -13.49 -6.45
CA ASP A 199 -9.51 -13.81 -5.48
C ASP A 199 -9.79 -15.33 -5.43
N THR A 200 -10.92 -15.77 -5.98
CA THR A 200 -11.29 -17.20 -6.08
C THR A 200 -11.14 -17.78 -7.49
N THR A 201 -10.79 -16.93 -8.48
CA THR A 201 -10.70 -17.34 -9.88
C THR A 201 -9.30 -17.86 -10.20
N ALA A 202 -9.19 -19.06 -10.74
CA ALA A 202 -7.91 -19.65 -11.12
C ALA A 202 -7.22 -18.82 -12.21
N TRP A 203 -5.94 -18.52 -12.01
CA TRP A 203 -5.09 -17.84 -12.99
C TRP A 203 -4.13 -18.82 -13.65
N ALA A 204 -4.70 -19.68 -14.50
CA ALA A 204 -4.04 -20.86 -15.02
C ALA A 204 -2.73 -20.58 -15.76
N ASP A 205 -2.63 -19.44 -16.47
CA ASP A 205 -1.45 -19.05 -17.24
C ASP A 205 -0.20 -18.79 -16.36
N LYS A 206 -0.40 -18.63 -15.06
CA LYS A 206 0.67 -18.41 -14.08
C LYS A 206 1.05 -19.65 -13.30
N ASN A 207 0.35 -20.75 -13.51
CA ASN A 207 0.63 -22.02 -12.81
C ASN A 207 2.07 -22.50 -13.08
N GLY A 208 2.68 -23.08 -12.06
CA GLY A 208 4.07 -23.55 -12.10
C GLY A 208 5.14 -22.46 -11.93
N GLN A 209 4.78 -21.18 -12.01
CA GLN A 209 5.71 -20.05 -11.88
C GLN A 209 5.85 -19.61 -10.42
N LYS A 210 7.03 -19.76 -9.82
CA LYS A 210 7.31 -19.35 -8.44
C LYS A 210 7.46 -17.83 -8.29
N SER A 211 7.63 -17.13 -9.40
CA SER A 211 7.67 -15.67 -9.48
C SER A 211 6.85 -15.22 -10.67
N ILE A 212 5.92 -14.29 -10.45
CA ILE A 212 5.04 -13.76 -11.48
C ILE A 212 5.06 -12.23 -11.48
N THR A 213 4.81 -11.65 -12.64
CA THR A 213 4.60 -10.21 -12.77
C THR A 213 3.10 -9.93 -12.81
N VAL A 214 2.68 -9.01 -11.97
CA VAL A 214 1.33 -8.41 -11.91
C VAL A 214 1.43 -7.00 -12.46
N THR A 215 0.56 -6.66 -13.38
CA THR A 215 0.47 -5.33 -13.99
C THR A 215 -0.80 -4.61 -13.53
N ARG A 216 -0.92 -3.31 -13.81
CA ARG A 216 -2.14 -2.54 -13.54
C ARG A 216 -3.37 -3.13 -14.22
N GLY A 217 -3.23 -3.71 -15.43
CA GLY A 217 -4.32 -4.39 -16.12
C GLY A 217 -4.81 -5.67 -15.43
N ASP A 218 -4.06 -6.18 -14.44
CA ASP A 218 -4.43 -7.35 -13.64
C ASP A 218 -5.16 -6.97 -12.34
N VAL A 219 -5.21 -5.68 -11.99
CA VAL A 219 -5.75 -5.15 -10.73
C VAL A 219 -6.81 -4.11 -11.04
N ASP A 220 -8.03 -4.34 -10.56
CA ASP A 220 -9.12 -3.37 -10.61
C ASP A 220 -9.35 -2.81 -9.19
N GLY A 221 -8.77 -1.63 -8.94
CA GLY A 221 -8.74 -0.99 -7.62
C GLY A 221 -7.94 -1.81 -6.59
N THR A 222 -8.46 -2.92 -6.13
CA THR A 222 -7.79 -3.80 -5.16
C THR A 222 -8.01 -5.26 -5.54
N GLN A 223 -6.92 -6.03 -5.68
CA GLN A 223 -6.95 -7.43 -6.06
C GLN A 223 -6.20 -8.30 -5.05
N LEU A 224 -6.83 -9.38 -4.58
CA LEU A 224 -6.18 -10.42 -3.78
C LEU A 224 -5.57 -11.47 -4.71
N PHE A 225 -4.25 -11.67 -4.63
CA PHE A 225 -3.54 -12.77 -5.29
C PHE A 225 -3.29 -13.86 -4.28
N ILE A 226 -3.69 -15.08 -4.61
CA ILE A 226 -3.52 -16.26 -3.78
C ILE A 226 -2.60 -17.24 -4.49
N ALA A 227 -1.64 -17.79 -3.75
CA ALA A 227 -0.80 -18.90 -4.17
C ALA A 227 -1.14 -20.14 -3.37
N GLU A 228 -1.37 -21.24 -4.05
CA GLU A 228 -1.50 -22.57 -3.47
C GLU A 228 -0.36 -23.45 -3.94
N VAL A 229 0.34 -24.06 -3.00
CA VAL A 229 1.48 -24.93 -3.28
C VAL A 229 1.08 -26.39 -3.18
N TYR A 230 1.55 -27.17 -4.14
CA TYR A 230 1.34 -28.60 -4.27
C TYR A 230 2.68 -29.32 -4.34
N GLN A 231 2.73 -30.59 -3.90
CA GLN A 231 3.94 -31.41 -4.03
C GLN A 231 4.33 -31.67 -5.49
N SER A 232 3.33 -31.76 -6.39
CA SER A 232 3.53 -31.92 -7.83
C SER A 232 2.35 -31.34 -8.60
N SER A 233 2.48 -31.18 -9.91
CA SER A 233 1.41 -30.65 -10.78
C SER A 233 0.14 -31.53 -10.79
N GLY A 234 0.27 -32.80 -10.49
CA GLY A 234 -0.84 -33.78 -10.43
C GLY A 234 -1.47 -33.94 -9.05
N ALA A 235 -0.92 -33.29 -8.01
CA ALA A 235 -1.47 -33.40 -6.66
C ALA A 235 -2.83 -32.70 -6.57
N SER A 236 -3.77 -33.31 -5.85
CA SER A 236 -5.15 -32.81 -5.70
C SER A 236 -5.32 -31.87 -4.51
N GLN A 237 -4.45 -31.95 -3.50
CA GLN A 237 -4.54 -31.14 -2.29
C GLN A 237 -3.33 -30.21 -2.16
N PRO A 238 -3.54 -28.93 -1.84
CA PRO A 238 -2.45 -28.02 -1.55
C PRO A 238 -1.83 -28.35 -0.18
N ILE A 239 -0.50 -28.20 -0.08
CA ILE A 239 0.25 -28.35 1.18
C ILE A 239 0.44 -27.04 1.91
N ALA A 240 0.32 -25.89 1.21
CA ALA A 240 0.37 -24.57 1.80
C ALA A 240 -0.40 -23.57 0.92
N ARG A 241 -0.90 -22.52 1.55
CA ARG A 241 -1.63 -21.42 0.88
C ARG A 241 -1.25 -20.09 1.52
N ALA A 242 -1.07 -19.07 0.69
CA ALA A 242 -0.86 -17.69 1.14
C ALA A 242 -1.57 -16.72 0.20
N GLY A 243 -1.81 -15.50 0.67
CA GLY A 243 -2.40 -14.44 -0.12
C GLY A 243 -1.66 -13.12 0.08
N VAL A 244 -1.65 -12.29 -0.95
CA VAL A 244 -1.15 -10.92 -0.90
C VAL A 244 -2.13 -10.02 -1.65
N ARG A 245 -2.36 -8.82 -1.11
CA ARG A 245 -3.26 -7.83 -1.69
C ARG A 245 -2.45 -6.77 -2.41
N ILE A 246 -2.78 -6.53 -3.67
CA ILE A 246 -2.19 -5.46 -4.47
C ILE A 246 -3.27 -4.42 -4.76
N VAL A 247 -2.89 -3.16 -4.62
CA VAL A 247 -3.79 -2.02 -4.82
C VAL A 247 -3.29 -1.20 -6.02
N ASP A 248 -4.17 -0.91 -6.98
CA ASP A 248 -3.94 0.11 -8.00
C ASP A 248 -4.59 1.41 -7.55
N THR A 249 -3.76 2.43 -7.30
CA THR A 249 -4.20 3.77 -6.88
C THR A 249 -4.11 4.79 -8.01
N ALA A 250 -3.76 4.35 -9.21
CA ALA A 250 -3.61 5.23 -10.35
C ALA A 250 -4.93 5.41 -11.09
N ASP A 251 -5.68 6.42 -10.73
CA ASP A 251 -6.65 7.01 -11.64
C ASP A 251 -5.87 7.66 -12.79
N GLU A 252 -5.82 6.99 -13.93
CA GLU A 252 -5.10 7.51 -15.10
C GLU A 252 -5.75 8.78 -15.61
N PHE A 253 -7.04 8.95 -15.34
CA PHE A 253 -7.82 10.08 -15.82
C PHE A 253 -8.67 10.69 -14.71
N GLN A 254 -8.73 12.01 -14.66
CA GLN A 254 -9.60 12.77 -13.77
C GLN A 254 -10.53 13.66 -14.58
N ILE A 255 -11.80 13.70 -14.21
CA ILE A 255 -12.75 14.68 -14.75
C ILE A 255 -12.61 15.97 -13.92
N VAL A 256 -12.29 17.07 -14.59
CA VAL A 256 -12.21 18.40 -14.00
C VAL A 256 -13.34 19.24 -14.54
N CYS A 257 -14.27 19.63 -13.66
CA CYS A 257 -15.35 20.55 -13.99
C CYS A 257 -14.90 21.98 -13.70
N TYR A 258 -15.22 22.93 -14.58
CA TYR A 258 -14.87 24.34 -14.42
C TYR A 258 -15.94 25.25 -15.05
N ILE A 259 -16.05 26.45 -14.51
CA ILE A 259 -16.96 27.47 -15.02
C ILE A 259 -16.23 28.28 -16.08
N THR A 260 -16.80 28.35 -17.28
CA THR A 260 -16.25 29.10 -18.43
C THR A 260 -16.90 30.47 -18.61
N SER A 261 -18.04 30.73 -17.97
CA SER A 261 -18.65 32.07 -17.96
C SER A 261 -17.77 33.07 -17.18
N SER A 262 -17.72 34.31 -17.63
CA SER A 262 -16.92 35.38 -17.00
C SER A 262 -17.38 35.73 -15.58
N ASN A 263 -18.65 35.48 -15.28
CA ASN A 263 -19.23 35.73 -13.97
C ASN A 263 -19.38 34.41 -13.21
N LYS A 264 -18.69 34.32 -12.07
CA LYS A 264 -18.81 33.21 -11.12
C LYS A 264 -19.97 33.39 -10.13
N GLU A 265 -20.49 34.60 -10.05
CA GLU A 265 -21.68 34.98 -9.31
C GLU A 265 -22.72 35.42 -10.35
N VAL A 266 -23.93 34.92 -10.27
CA VAL A 266 -25.00 35.21 -11.22
C VAL A 266 -26.27 35.62 -10.48
N ASP A 267 -26.89 36.65 -10.97
CA ASP A 267 -28.24 37.02 -10.56
C ASP A 267 -29.26 36.07 -11.16
N THR A 268 -30.46 36.07 -10.58
CA THR A 268 -31.59 35.24 -11.06
C THR A 268 -31.80 35.45 -12.57
N GLY A 269 -31.73 34.36 -13.31
CA GLY A 269 -31.95 34.37 -14.78
C GLY A 269 -30.67 34.53 -15.61
N GLN A 270 -29.51 34.73 -15.03
CA GLN A 270 -28.23 34.75 -15.75
C GLN A 270 -27.71 33.32 -16.00
N PRO A 271 -27.30 32.99 -17.25
CA PRO A 271 -26.77 31.66 -17.56
C PRO A 271 -25.36 31.47 -17.02
N VAL A 272 -25.11 30.31 -16.45
CA VAL A 272 -23.75 29.83 -16.10
C VAL A 272 -23.39 28.67 -17.02
N THR A 273 -22.22 28.75 -17.65
CA THR A 273 -21.68 27.67 -18.44
C THR A 273 -20.69 26.88 -17.62
N VAL A 274 -21.04 25.61 -17.36
CA VAL A 274 -20.14 24.63 -16.70
C VAL A 274 -19.61 23.71 -17.80
N SER A 275 -18.30 23.56 -17.85
CA SER A 275 -17.60 22.67 -18.76
C SER A 275 -16.82 21.61 -17.98
N ALA A 276 -16.63 20.46 -18.61
CA ALA A 276 -15.80 19.39 -18.07
C ALA A 276 -14.67 19.05 -19.05
N LYS A 277 -13.54 18.65 -18.53
CA LYS A 277 -12.45 18.08 -19.32
C LYS A 277 -11.91 16.84 -18.61
N ILE A 278 -11.45 15.88 -19.40
CA ILE A 278 -10.71 14.72 -18.90
C ILE A 278 -9.23 15.08 -18.92
N VAL A 279 -8.55 14.94 -17.78
CA VAL A 279 -7.12 15.19 -17.68
C VAL A 279 -6.42 13.87 -17.37
N ASN A 280 -5.42 13.54 -18.19
CA ASN A 280 -4.53 12.43 -17.88
C ASN A 280 -3.62 12.84 -16.71
N MET A 281 -3.74 12.16 -15.58
CA MET A 281 -3.03 12.51 -14.34
C MET A 281 -1.52 12.25 -14.40
N THR A 282 -1.10 11.39 -15.32
CA THR A 282 0.33 11.07 -15.53
C THR A 282 1.04 12.18 -16.31
N THR A 283 0.38 12.71 -17.35
CA THR A 283 0.97 13.71 -18.25
C THR A 283 0.54 15.14 -17.93
N GLY A 284 -0.54 15.33 -17.18
CA GLY A 284 -1.17 16.63 -16.94
C GLY A 284 -1.91 17.21 -18.15
N LEU A 285 -1.97 16.47 -19.26
CA LEU A 285 -2.58 16.94 -20.51
C LEU A 285 -4.07 16.60 -20.54
N THR A 286 -4.82 17.44 -21.26
CA THR A 286 -6.24 17.14 -21.56
C THR A 286 -6.30 15.93 -22.49
N TYR A 287 -7.10 14.95 -22.11
CA TYR A 287 -7.37 13.76 -22.92
C TYR A 287 -8.69 13.97 -23.68
N THR A 288 -8.67 13.71 -24.98
CA THR A 288 -9.87 13.69 -25.83
C THR A 288 -10.17 12.26 -26.23
N PRO A 289 -11.21 11.63 -25.65
CA PRO A 289 -11.58 10.26 -26.02
C PRO A 289 -12.09 10.20 -27.47
N THR A 290 -11.83 9.09 -28.14
CA THR A 290 -12.33 8.84 -29.52
C THR A 290 -13.82 8.60 -29.56
N SER A 291 -14.39 8.10 -28.46
CA SER A 291 -15.84 8.02 -28.22
C SER A 291 -16.09 8.18 -26.74
N ALA A 292 -17.00 9.02 -26.33
CA ALA A 292 -17.38 9.18 -24.96
C ALA A 292 -18.88 9.39 -24.81
N SER A 293 -19.49 8.71 -23.85
CA SER A 293 -20.78 9.11 -23.28
C SER A 293 -20.55 9.66 -21.89
N TRP A 294 -21.15 10.77 -21.55
CA TRP A 294 -21.05 11.34 -20.21
C TRP A 294 -22.39 11.93 -19.77
N THR A 295 -22.57 11.97 -18.49
CA THR A 295 -23.70 12.65 -17.85
C THR A 295 -23.17 13.71 -16.90
N MET A 296 -23.83 14.84 -16.86
CA MET A 296 -23.53 15.91 -15.91
C MET A 296 -24.81 16.28 -15.18
N ASP A 297 -24.75 16.21 -13.86
CA ASP A 297 -25.82 16.67 -12.98
C ASP A 297 -25.37 17.89 -12.21
N VAL A 298 -26.18 18.93 -12.24
CA VAL A 298 -26.05 20.07 -11.35
C VAL A 298 -26.95 19.82 -10.15
N MET A 299 -26.35 19.65 -8.98
CA MET A 299 -27.05 19.27 -7.77
C MET A 299 -27.30 20.50 -6.86
N ASP A 300 -28.49 20.58 -6.30
CA ASP A 300 -28.75 21.48 -5.20
C ASP A 300 -27.98 21.01 -3.96
N LYS A 301 -27.19 21.90 -3.39
CA LYS A 301 -26.33 21.63 -2.25
C LYS A 301 -27.11 21.29 -0.98
N GLU A 302 -28.31 21.82 -0.82
CA GLU A 302 -29.09 21.67 0.40
C GLU A 302 -29.83 20.35 0.48
N ASN A 303 -30.36 19.88 -0.65
CA ASN A 303 -31.21 18.70 -0.68
C ASN A 303 -30.78 17.59 -1.66
N TRP A 304 -29.64 17.77 -2.34
CA TRP A 304 -29.06 16.83 -3.29
C TRP A 304 -30.01 16.42 -4.43
N LYS A 305 -30.93 17.32 -4.81
CA LYS A 305 -31.78 17.12 -5.99
C LYS A 305 -31.04 17.58 -7.24
N SER A 306 -31.17 16.83 -8.31
CA SER A 306 -30.67 17.26 -9.61
C SER A 306 -31.46 18.46 -10.11
N LEU A 307 -30.79 19.59 -10.27
CA LEU A 307 -31.36 20.80 -10.85
C LEU A 307 -31.36 20.74 -12.37
N LYS A 308 -30.39 20.05 -12.96
CA LYS A 308 -30.24 19.86 -14.41
C LYS A 308 -29.46 18.59 -14.68
N HIS A 309 -30.00 17.79 -15.59
CA HIS A 309 -29.34 16.59 -16.11
C HIS A 309 -29.03 16.84 -17.62
N SER A 310 -27.81 16.50 -18.02
CA SER A 310 -27.38 16.59 -19.42
C SER A 310 -26.58 15.36 -19.80
N THR A 311 -26.87 14.81 -20.97
CA THR A 311 -26.14 13.71 -21.57
C THR A 311 -25.62 14.12 -22.93
N THR A 312 -24.40 13.74 -23.27
CA THR A 312 -23.85 13.91 -24.62
C THR A 312 -23.15 12.62 -25.02
N ASN A 313 -23.46 12.18 -26.25
CA ASN A 313 -22.71 11.14 -26.93
C ASN A 313 -21.96 11.81 -28.08
N SER A 314 -20.65 11.68 -28.08
CA SER A 314 -19.77 12.17 -29.13
C SER A 314 -19.11 11.02 -29.87
#